data_0592026c4d636a81b9e9f6cedb69a362
#
_entry.id   0592026c4d636a81b9e9f6cedb69a362
#
_cell.length_a   1.000
_cell.length_b   1.000
_cell.length_c   1.000
_cell.angle_alpha   90.00
_cell.angle_beta   90.00
_cell.angle_gamma   90.00
#
_symmetry.space_group_name_H-M   'P 1'
#
loop_
_entity.id
_entity.type
_entity.pdbx_description
1 polymer ?
#
loop_
_entity_poly.entity_id
_entity_poly.type
_entity_poly.pdbx_seq_one_letter_code
_entity_poly.pdbx_strand_id
1 'polypeptide(L)'
;MAARKVELSRELLTASKVAKVFPESDRPISSISFNDTGEYCITAGEDDSLNVYNCKEGTVRSTLYSKKYGVTLARFTHHKNNVIYASTKEDDTLRYLSVHDNKYIRYFKGHKKRVIAVEMSPVNDTVMTSSLDQTVRLWDLRSSTCQGVLHGEGRTLAAFDPQGLVFAVGSNCDKIRVYDLRDYTKGPFATWTIEDAQFTPGRLPEWTSLKFSPDGKQLIITTTADIIYILDAFEGKLLQRLVGHSGTDNVASCGEEVCVTPDARFVMAGGRDSHLRIWDLNQRDILDNQPFATLPTPHKTGIKIVGYNPSNAVAATGAGELAFWLPSLS
;
A
#
# COMPACT_ATOMS: atom_id res chain seq x y z
N MET A 1 -17.21 -18.71 -19.89
CA MET A 1 -16.12 -19.63 -19.45
C MET A 1 -15.95 -19.47 -17.96
N ALA A 2 -15.97 -20.56 -17.18
CA ALA A 2 -15.70 -20.49 -15.75
C ALA A 2 -14.26 -20.00 -15.55
N ALA A 3 -14.07 -19.03 -14.65
CA ALA A 3 -12.73 -18.56 -14.29
C ALA A 3 -11.90 -19.74 -13.74
N ARG A 4 -10.78 -20.01 -14.35
CA ARG A 4 -9.87 -21.06 -13.91
C ARG A 4 -9.14 -20.54 -12.68
N LYS A 5 -9.33 -21.16 -11.51
CA LYS A 5 -8.51 -20.85 -10.34
C LYS A 5 -7.07 -21.27 -10.64
N VAL A 6 -6.15 -20.31 -10.55
CA VAL A 6 -4.71 -20.54 -10.70
C VAL A 6 -4.10 -20.39 -9.31
N GLU A 7 -3.41 -21.41 -8.85
CA GLU A 7 -2.62 -21.34 -7.62
C GLU A 7 -1.30 -20.63 -7.92
N LEU A 8 -0.95 -19.65 -7.10
CA LEU A 8 0.30 -18.93 -7.25
C LEU A 8 1.46 -19.82 -6.83
N SER A 9 2.46 -19.94 -7.70
CA SER A 9 3.69 -20.70 -7.43
C SER A 9 4.92 -19.86 -7.78
N ARG A 10 6.10 -20.28 -7.30
CA ARG A 10 7.36 -19.62 -7.65
C ARG A 10 7.60 -19.63 -9.15
N GLU A 11 7.33 -20.74 -9.82
CA GLU A 11 7.50 -20.92 -11.26
C GLU A 11 6.60 -19.93 -12.02
N LEU A 12 5.34 -19.84 -11.61
CA LEU A 12 4.37 -18.95 -12.21
C LEU A 12 4.78 -17.47 -12.09
N LEU A 13 5.22 -17.06 -10.89
CA LEU A 13 5.65 -15.69 -10.64
C LEU A 13 6.97 -15.36 -11.36
N THR A 14 7.91 -16.29 -11.40
CA THR A 14 9.17 -16.13 -12.16
C THR A 14 8.94 -16.04 -13.66
N ALA A 15 7.92 -16.72 -14.19
CA ALA A 15 7.52 -16.66 -15.59
C ALA A 15 6.68 -15.44 -15.95
N SER A 16 6.41 -14.53 -15.01
CA SER A 16 5.61 -13.33 -15.25
C SER A 16 6.30 -12.39 -16.24
N LYS A 17 5.51 -11.88 -17.17
CA LYS A 17 5.98 -10.95 -18.22
C LYS A 17 5.12 -9.71 -18.27
N VAL A 18 5.73 -8.62 -18.72
CA VAL A 18 5.00 -7.38 -19.01
C VAL A 18 4.01 -7.64 -20.14
N ALA A 19 2.74 -7.50 -19.84
CA ALA A 19 1.65 -7.68 -20.79
C ALA A 19 1.25 -6.37 -21.46
N LYS A 20 1.29 -5.28 -20.70
CA LYS A 20 0.91 -3.95 -21.18
C LYS A 20 1.69 -2.87 -20.46
N VAL A 21 2.14 -1.87 -21.19
CA VAL A 21 2.70 -0.64 -20.66
C VAL A 21 1.80 0.51 -21.06
N PHE A 22 1.43 1.33 -20.09
CA PHE A 22 0.68 2.56 -20.31
C PHE A 22 1.66 3.72 -20.24
N PRO A 23 1.87 4.45 -21.34
CA PRO A 23 2.67 5.66 -21.29
C PRO A 23 1.97 6.67 -20.40
N GLU A 24 2.70 7.24 -19.47
CA GLU A 24 2.22 8.27 -18.58
C GLU A 24 3.02 9.56 -18.72
N SER A 25 2.88 10.44 -17.75
CA SER A 25 3.55 11.73 -17.75
C SER A 25 5.03 11.60 -17.38
N ASP A 26 5.78 12.68 -17.60
CA ASP A 26 7.18 12.80 -17.13
C ASP A 26 7.30 12.79 -15.60
N ARG A 27 6.16 12.79 -14.88
CA ARG A 27 6.11 12.75 -13.43
C ARG A 27 5.71 11.36 -12.93
N PRO A 28 6.29 10.91 -11.82
CA PRO A 28 6.05 9.55 -11.35
C PRO A 28 4.64 9.35 -10.80
N ILE A 29 4.18 8.10 -10.89
CA ILE A 29 3.01 7.61 -10.20
C ILE A 29 3.34 7.52 -8.70
N SER A 30 2.44 8.01 -7.85
CA SER A 30 2.63 8.08 -6.41
C SER A 30 1.83 7.03 -5.63
N SER A 31 0.78 6.46 -6.21
CA SER A 31 0.01 5.39 -5.57
C SER A 31 -0.78 4.56 -6.57
N ILE A 32 -1.13 3.33 -6.14
CA ILE A 32 -1.96 2.40 -6.89
C ILE A 32 -2.99 1.76 -5.96
N SER A 33 -4.17 1.49 -6.48
CA SER A 33 -5.19 0.70 -5.79
C SER A 33 -6.03 -0.07 -6.79
N PHE A 34 -6.36 -1.32 -6.43
CA PHE A 34 -7.35 -2.10 -7.15
C PHE A 34 -8.69 -2.00 -6.40
N ASN A 35 -9.80 -2.11 -7.12
CA ASN A 35 -11.10 -2.26 -6.49
C ASN A 35 -11.29 -3.70 -5.97
N ASP A 36 -12.28 -3.94 -5.12
CA ASP A 36 -12.54 -5.22 -4.46
C ASP A 36 -12.69 -6.39 -5.44
N THR A 37 -13.26 -6.14 -6.61
CA THR A 37 -13.44 -7.18 -7.64
C THR A 37 -12.22 -7.41 -8.50
N GLY A 38 -11.22 -6.53 -8.43
CA GLY A 38 -10.03 -6.55 -9.32
C GLY A 38 -10.35 -6.17 -10.79
N GLU A 39 -11.55 -5.65 -11.07
CA GLU A 39 -11.94 -5.21 -12.43
C GLU A 39 -11.22 -3.91 -12.82
N TYR A 40 -11.05 -3.01 -11.84
CA TYR A 40 -10.44 -1.70 -12.05
C TYR A 40 -9.22 -1.48 -11.19
N CYS A 41 -8.29 -0.73 -11.74
CA CYS A 41 -7.12 -0.20 -11.05
C CYS A 41 -7.14 1.32 -11.16
N ILE A 42 -6.75 2.03 -10.11
CA ILE A 42 -6.56 3.49 -10.13
C ILE A 42 -5.13 3.81 -9.74
N THR A 43 -4.54 4.77 -10.43
CA THR A 43 -3.27 5.39 -10.06
C THR A 43 -3.45 6.87 -9.76
N ALA A 44 -2.62 7.40 -8.86
CA ALA A 44 -2.45 8.83 -8.68
C ALA A 44 -1.04 9.22 -9.12
N GLY A 45 -0.93 10.27 -9.93
CA GLY A 45 0.33 10.80 -10.45
C GLY A 45 0.74 12.11 -9.78
N GLU A 46 2.05 12.38 -9.70
CA GLU A 46 2.58 13.68 -9.27
C GLU A 46 2.29 14.81 -10.27
N ASP A 47 1.70 14.50 -11.42
CA ASP A 47 1.14 15.43 -12.40
C ASP A 47 -0.30 15.85 -12.11
N ASP A 48 -0.81 15.50 -10.92
CA ASP A 48 -2.16 15.74 -10.43
C ASP A 48 -3.23 14.93 -11.18
N SER A 49 -2.85 13.86 -11.87
CA SER A 49 -3.75 12.95 -12.57
C SER A 49 -4.24 11.81 -11.68
N LEU A 50 -5.46 11.36 -11.95
CA LEU A 50 -6.05 10.11 -11.48
C LEU A 50 -6.43 9.31 -12.73
N ASN A 51 -5.75 8.20 -12.96
CA ASN A 51 -6.02 7.33 -14.11
C ASN A 51 -6.71 6.06 -13.65
N VAL A 52 -7.84 5.74 -14.25
CA VAL A 52 -8.59 4.51 -14.01
C VAL A 52 -8.41 3.57 -15.17
N TYR A 53 -8.01 2.34 -14.90
CA TYR A 53 -7.74 1.29 -15.89
C TYR A 53 -8.71 0.14 -15.74
N ASN A 54 -9.13 -0.44 -16.85
CA ASN A 54 -9.80 -1.72 -16.88
C ASN A 54 -8.73 -2.82 -16.93
N CYS A 55 -8.63 -3.61 -15.85
CA CYS A 55 -7.60 -4.64 -15.71
C CYS A 55 -7.80 -5.82 -16.68
N LYS A 56 -9.04 -6.12 -17.06
CA LYS A 56 -9.37 -7.22 -17.96
C LYS A 56 -9.08 -6.87 -19.42
N GLU A 57 -9.41 -5.66 -19.82
CA GLU A 57 -9.24 -5.18 -21.19
C GLU A 57 -7.84 -4.60 -21.44
N GLY A 58 -7.11 -4.24 -20.38
CA GLY A 58 -5.84 -3.54 -20.49
C GLY A 58 -5.99 -2.18 -21.17
N THR A 59 -7.05 -1.42 -20.81
CA THR A 59 -7.35 -0.11 -21.39
C THR A 59 -7.50 0.96 -20.31
N VAL A 60 -7.21 2.21 -20.65
CA VAL A 60 -7.54 3.37 -19.82
C VAL A 60 -9.03 3.63 -19.92
N ARG A 61 -9.74 3.60 -18.80
CA ARG A 61 -11.17 3.91 -18.71
C ARG A 61 -11.43 5.41 -18.63
N SER A 62 -10.69 6.11 -17.77
CA SER A 62 -10.82 7.55 -17.59
C SER A 62 -9.56 8.15 -17.00
N THR A 63 -9.30 9.40 -17.34
CA THR A 63 -8.28 10.26 -16.74
C THR A 63 -8.93 11.50 -16.18
N LEU A 64 -8.69 11.77 -14.90
CA LEU A 64 -9.21 12.93 -14.20
C LEU A 64 -8.03 13.75 -13.67
N TYR A 65 -8.23 15.05 -13.52
CA TYR A 65 -7.18 15.95 -13.02
C TYR A 65 -7.67 16.75 -11.81
N SER A 66 -6.85 16.81 -10.78
CA SER A 66 -7.05 17.63 -9.60
C SER A 66 -5.95 18.68 -9.46
N LYS A 67 -5.72 19.48 -10.50
CA LYS A 67 -4.60 20.44 -10.60
C LYS A 67 -4.55 21.44 -9.44
N LYS A 68 -5.70 21.84 -8.92
CA LYS A 68 -5.80 22.76 -7.80
C LYS A 68 -5.33 22.13 -6.48
N TYR A 69 -5.71 20.87 -6.24
CA TYR A 69 -5.52 20.26 -4.91
C TYR A 69 -4.38 19.24 -4.87
N GLY A 70 -3.93 18.76 -6.03
CA GLY A 70 -3.01 17.66 -6.11
C GLY A 70 -3.66 16.34 -5.71
N VAL A 71 -2.98 15.23 -5.96
CA VAL A 71 -3.45 13.89 -5.63
C VAL A 71 -2.32 13.00 -5.13
N THR A 72 -2.63 12.14 -4.18
CA THR A 72 -1.80 11.01 -3.77
C THR A 72 -2.66 10.01 -3.01
N LEU A 73 -2.16 8.78 -2.84
CA LEU A 73 -2.79 7.74 -2.03
C LEU A 73 -4.25 7.48 -2.43
N ALA A 74 -4.53 7.46 -3.73
CA ALA A 74 -5.87 7.16 -4.21
C ALA A 74 -6.25 5.72 -3.88
N ARG A 75 -7.45 5.53 -3.30
CA ARG A 75 -8.03 4.24 -2.96
C ARG A 75 -9.44 4.13 -3.49
N PHE A 76 -9.78 2.98 -4.06
CA PHE A 76 -11.19 2.67 -4.28
C PHE A 76 -11.90 2.51 -2.94
N THR A 77 -13.16 2.93 -2.91
CA THR A 77 -14.08 2.53 -1.84
C THR A 77 -14.81 1.26 -2.26
N HIS A 78 -15.64 0.68 -1.39
CA HIS A 78 -16.49 -0.48 -1.77
C HIS A 78 -17.46 -0.19 -2.92
N HIS A 79 -17.65 1.08 -3.25
CA HIS A 79 -18.38 1.49 -4.44
C HIS A 79 -17.42 1.65 -5.63
N LYS A 80 -17.59 0.82 -6.67
CA LYS A 80 -16.68 0.70 -7.83
C LYS A 80 -16.38 1.99 -8.62
N ASN A 81 -17.21 3.02 -8.47
CA ASN A 81 -17.04 4.31 -9.17
C ASN A 81 -16.56 5.42 -8.22
N ASN A 82 -16.31 5.12 -6.97
CA ASN A 82 -15.92 6.12 -5.99
C ASN A 82 -14.52 5.85 -5.44
N VAL A 83 -13.78 6.93 -5.30
CA VAL A 83 -12.41 6.89 -4.78
C VAL A 83 -12.22 7.95 -3.70
N ILE A 84 -11.35 7.66 -2.75
CA ILE A 84 -10.85 8.62 -1.79
C ILE A 84 -9.37 8.84 -2.04
N TYR A 85 -8.92 10.07 -1.93
CA TYR A 85 -7.50 10.41 -2.08
C TYR A 85 -7.10 11.56 -1.15
N ALA A 86 -5.81 11.67 -0.89
CA ALA A 86 -5.24 12.76 -0.14
C ALA A 86 -4.77 13.88 -1.07
N SER A 87 -5.01 15.12 -0.67
CA SER A 87 -4.49 16.29 -1.37
C SER A 87 -3.02 16.51 -1.07
N THR A 88 -2.30 17.08 -2.02
CA THR A 88 -0.87 17.42 -1.90
C THR A 88 -0.58 18.90 -2.03
N LYS A 89 -1.60 19.69 -2.39
CA LYS A 89 -1.54 21.14 -2.59
C LYS A 89 -2.70 21.79 -1.84
N GLU A 90 -2.60 23.08 -1.55
CA GLU A 90 -3.61 23.92 -0.90
C GLU A 90 -3.90 23.50 0.56
N ASP A 91 -4.21 22.25 0.78
CA ASP A 91 -4.57 21.69 2.09
C ASP A 91 -4.22 20.20 2.20
N ASP A 92 -4.35 19.64 3.40
CA ASP A 92 -4.17 18.21 3.69
C ASP A 92 -5.53 17.48 3.79
N THR A 93 -6.54 17.95 3.07
CA THR A 93 -7.90 17.40 3.06
C THR A 93 -7.96 16.11 2.25
N LEU A 94 -8.66 15.12 2.78
CA LEU A 94 -9.06 13.95 1.99
C LEU A 94 -10.30 14.31 1.16
N ARG A 95 -10.32 13.84 -0.06
CA ARG A 95 -11.39 14.09 -1.01
C ARG A 95 -12.02 12.79 -1.47
N TYR A 96 -13.32 12.69 -1.29
CA TYR A 96 -14.15 11.59 -1.77
C TYR A 96 -14.78 12.00 -3.08
N LEU A 97 -14.49 11.28 -4.15
CA LEU A 97 -14.77 11.65 -5.53
C LEU A 97 -15.50 10.51 -6.24
N SER A 98 -16.56 10.83 -6.99
CA SER A 98 -17.12 9.96 -8.03
C SER A 98 -16.28 10.09 -9.29
N VAL A 99 -15.60 9.00 -9.70
CA VAL A 99 -14.80 8.97 -10.94
C VAL A 99 -15.69 8.87 -12.20
N HIS A 100 -16.95 8.50 -12.04
CA HIS A 100 -17.91 8.44 -13.14
C HIS A 100 -18.38 9.84 -13.54
N ASP A 101 -18.78 10.64 -12.54
CA ASP A 101 -19.39 11.97 -12.76
C ASP A 101 -18.37 13.09 -12.63
N ASN A 102 -17.15 12.80 -12.20
CA ASN A 102 -16.12 13.76 -11.81
C ASN A 102 -16.65 14.80 -10.82
N LYS A 103 -17.35 14.33 -9.79
CA LYS A 103 -17.94 15.18 -8.75
C LYS A 103 -17.46 14.78 -7.37
N TYR A 104 -17.10 15.79 -6.59
CA TYR A 104 -16.79 15.57 -5.18
C TYR A 104 -18.06 15.23 -4.40
N ILE A 105 -18.00 14.11 -3.67
CA ILE A 105 -19.08 13.63 -2.81
C ILE A 105 -18.91 14.25 -1.42
N ARG A 106 -17.66 14.25 -0.91
CA ARG A 106 -17.38 14.76 0.44
C ARG A 106 -15.91 15.17 0.61
N TYR A 107 -15.69 16.00 1.62
CA TYR A 107 -14.37 16.44 2.06
C TYR A 107 -14.19 16.08 3.52
N PHE A 108 -13.00 15.53 3.88
CA PHE A 108 -12.66 15.20 5.25
C PHE A 108 -11.50 16.09 5.70
N LYS A 109 -11.84 17.12 6.47
CA LYS A 109 -10.91 18.13 6.96
C LYS A 109 -10.49 17.82 8.39
N GLY A 110 -9.19 17.93 8.68
CA GLY A 110 -8.71 17.73 10.04
C GLY A 110 -7.21 17.57 10.16
N HIS A 111 -6.56 16.87 9.23
CA HIS A 111 -5.10 16.81 9.22
C HIS A 111 -4.49 18.20 9.01
N LYS A 112 -3.33 18.41 9.65
CA LYS A 112 -2.59 19.68 9.65
C LYS A 112 -1.26 19.59 8.89
N LYS A 113 -0.91 18.40 8.44
CA LYS A 113 0.27 18.12 7.61
C LYS A 113 -0.06 16.99 6.66
N ARG A 114 0.84 16.77 5.69
CA ARG A 114 0.71 15.78 4.64
C ARG A 114 0.24 14.42 5.17
N VAL A 115 -0.81 13.89 4.54
CA VAL A 115 -1.28 12.52 4.73
C VAL A 115 -0.30 11.57 4.06
N ILE A 116 0.11 10.51 4.76
CA ILE A 116 1.12 9.57 4.32
C ILE A 116 0.61 8.12 4.21
N ALA A 117 -0.60 7.85 4.72
CA ALA A 117 -1.29 6.59 4.50
C ALA A 117 -2.80 6.83 4.46
N VAL A 118 -3.47 6.12 3.57
CA VAL A 118 -4.94 6.06 3.45
C VAL A 118 -5.31 4.60 3.28
N GLU A 119 -6.09 4.07 4.22
CA GLU A 119 -6.54 2.69 4.24
C GLU A 119 -8.07 2.64 4.33
N MET A 120 -8.69 1.84 3.46
CA MET A 120 -10.10 1.51 3.56
C MET A 120 -10.28 0.34 4.51
N SER A 121 -11.28 0.40 5.38
CA SER A 121 -11.70 -0.78 6.14
C SER A 121 -12.13 -1.88 5.17
N PRO A 122 -11.75 -3.14 5.36
CA PRO A 122 -12.13 -4.23 4.47
C PRO A 122 -13.60 -4.63 4.57
N VAL A 123 -14.35 -4.13 5.56
CA VAL A 123 -15.71 -4.60 5.89
C VAL A 123 -16.77 -3.51 5.89
N ASN A 124 -16.39 -2.23 5.92
CA ASN A 124 -17.34 -1.13 6.01
C ASN A 124 -16.79 0.18 5.41
N ASP A 125 -17.61 1.23 5.43
CA ASP A 125 -17.26 2.55 4.89
C ASP A 125 -16.36 3.40 5.81
N THR A 126 -15.55 2.78 6.67
CA THR A 126 -14.57 3.47 7.50
C THR A 126 -13.25 3.63 6.75
N VAL A 127 -12.68 4.80 6.83
CA VAL A 127 -11.35 5.13 6.30
C VAL A 127 -10.43 5.48 7.46
N MET A 128 -9.24 4.95 7.45
CA MET A 128 -8.17 5.30 8.38
C MET A 128 -7.06 6.04 7.63
N THR A 129 -6.55 7.08 8.24
CA THR A 129 -5.49 7.89 7.65
C THR A 129 -4.41 8.22 8.65
N SER A 130 -3.18 8.23 8.19
CA SER A 130 -2.02 8.67 8.97
C SER A 130 -1.38 9.89 8.33
N SER A 131 -0.84 10.79 9.15
CA SER A 131 -0.26 12.03 8.70
C SER A 131 1.04 12.38 9.43
N LEU A 132 1.84 13.22 8.80
CA LEU A 132 3.02 13.84 9.41
C LEU A 132 2.66 14.80 10.57
N ASP A 133 1.37 15.05 10.82
CA ASP A 133 0.90 15.74 12.02
C ASP A 133 0.89 14.86 13.27
N GLN A 134 1.43 13.63 13.16
CA GLN A 134 1.53 12.63 14.23
C GLN A 134 0.17 12.11 14.71
N THR A 135 -0.85 12.22 13.86
CA THR A 135 -2.18 11.67 14.17
C THR A 135 -2.58 10.58 13.19
N VAL A 136 -3.29 9.58 13.72
CA VAL A 136 -4.09 8.64 12.96
C VAL A 136 -5.55 9.01 13.15
N ARG A 137 -6.30 9.12 12.08
CA ARG A 137 -7.71 9.53 12.11
C ARG A 137 -8.60 8.48 11.47
N LEU A 138 -9.77 8.31 12.07
CA LEU A 138 -10.84 7.46 11.56
C LEU A 138 -11.98 8.33 11.03
N TRP A 139 -12.47 7.97 9.86
CA TRP A 139 -13.52 8.68 9.13
C TRP A 139 -14.59 7.71 8.67
N ASP A 140 -15.84 8.13 8.67
CA ASP A 140 -16.94 7.41 8.05
C ASP A 140 -17.30 8.13 6.73
N LEU A 141 -17.32 7.40 5.60
CA LEU A 141 -17.65 7.99 4.30
C LEU A 141 -19.03 8.63 4.25
N ARG A 142 -19.92 8.27 5.18
CA ARG A 142 -21.29 8.82 5.29
C ARG A 142 -21.33 10.14 6.06
N SER A 143 -20.28 10.48 6.80
CA SER A 143 -20.17 11.71 7.60
C SER A 143 -18.94 12.50 7.24
N SER A 144 -18.99 13.82 7.27
CA SER A 144 -17.82 14.68 7.07
C SER A 144 -16.98 14.88 8.34
N THR A 145 -17.45 14.38 9.49
CA THR A 145 -16.78 14.55 10.79
C THR A 145 -15.79 13.43 11.04
N CYS A 146 -14.65 13.78 11.64
CA CYS A 146 -13.69 12.81 12.13
C CYS A 146 -14.32 12.03 13.29
N GLN A 147 -14.31 10.70 13.20
CA GLN A 147 -14.90 9.82 14.22
C GLN A 147 -13.94 9.54 15.37
N GLY A 148 -12.65 9.52 15.07
CA GLY A 148 -11.62 9.25 16.06
C GLY A 148 -10.27 9.84 15.68
N VAL A 149 -9.51 10.22 16.71
CA VAL A 149 -8.14 10.71 16.57
C VAL A 149 -7.26 9.99 17.58
N LEU A 150 -6.21 9.38 17.08
CA LEU A 150 -5.15 8.79 17.88
C LEU A 150 -3.88 9.62 17.70
N HIS A 151 -3.25 9.97 18.80
CA HIS A 151 -1.98 10.69 18.81
C HIS A 151 -0.83 9.70 18.93
N GLY A 152 0.14 9.80 18.04
CA GLY A 152 1.37 9.02 18.05
C GLY A 152 2.59 9.88 18.33
N GLU A 153 3.74 9.25 18.29
CA GLU A 153 5.05 9.88 18.41
C GLU A 153 5.82 9.69 17.10
N GLY A 154 6.41 10.76 16.59
CA GLY A 154 7.17 10.73 15.34
C GLY A 154 6.28 10.43 14.12
N ARG A 155 6.82 9.72 13.14
CA ARG A 155 6.06 9.26 11.98
C ARG A 155 5.10 8.15 12.41
N THR A 156 3.81 8.37 12.21
CA THR A 156 2.77 7.39 12.51
C THR A 156 2.28 6.73 11.22
N LEU A 157 2.15 5.42 11.25
CA LEU A 157 1.60 4.59 10.19
C LEU A 157 0.46 3.76 10.76
N ALA A 158 -0.52 3.40 9.95
CA ALA A 158 -1.63 2.59 10.43
C ALA A 158 -2.13 1.66 9.34
N ALA A 159 -2.58 0.47 9.75
CA ALA A 159 -3.14 -0.54 8.85
C ALA A 159 -4.30 -1.28 9.51
N PHE A 160 -5.35 -1.58 8.74
CA PHE A 160 -6.42 -2.48 9.17
C PHE A 160 -6.01 -3.94 9.02
N ASP A 161 -6.48 -4.79 9.94
CA ASP A 161 -6.46 -6.22 9.71
C ASP A 161 -7.48 -6.62 8.63
N PRO A 162 -7.28 -7.74 7.92
CA PRO A 162 -8.18 -8.14 6.82
C PRO A 162 -9.62 -8.45 7.25
N GLN A 163 -9.86 -8.66 8.54
CA GLN A 163 -11.21 -8.91 9.08
C GLN A 163 -11.90 -7.61 9.52
N GLY A 164 -11.17 -6.49 9.58
CA GLY A 164 -11.68 -5.20 10.04
C GLY A 164 -12.08 -5.17 11.50
N LEU A 165 -11.48 -6.02 12.33
CA LEU A 165 -11.74 -6.08 13.77
C LEU A 165 -10.74 -5.26 14.57
N VAL A 166 -9.49 -5.27 14.14
CA VAL A 166 -8.39 -4.56 14.78
C VAL A 166 -7.64 -3.68 13.77
N PHE A 167 -6.84 -2.79 14.29
CA PHE A 167 -5.88 -2.05 13.48
C PHE A 167 -4.58 -1.85 14.24
N ALA A 168 -3.48 -1.83 13.51
CA ALA A 168 -2.16 -1.59 14.03
C ALA A 168 -1.73 -0.15 13.77
N VAL A 169 -1.06 0.47 14.73
CA VAL A 169 -0.44 1.80 14.61
C VAL A 169 1.04 1.67 14.90
N GLY A 170 1.86 1.90 13.89
CA GLY A 170 3.30 2.02 14.01
C GLY A 170 3.68 3.45 14.38
N SER A 171 4.60 3.62 15.31
CA SER A 171 5.11 4.93 15.73
C SER A 171 6.58 4.86 16.08
N ASN A 172 7.27 5.97 15.89
CA ASN A 172 8.68 6.16 16.28
C ASN A 172 9.66 5.13 15.69
N CYS A 173 9.27 4.45 14.61
CA CYS A 173 10.04 3.42 13.89
C CYS A 173 10.45 2.18 14.72
N ASP A 174 9.93 2.01 15.92
CA ASP A 174 10.24 0.88 16.80
C ASP A 174 9.02 0.28 17.50
N LYS A 175 7.89 1.00 17.57
CA LYS A 175 6.72 0.57 18.34
C LYS A 175 5.51 0.33 17.47
N ILE A 176 4.84 -0.79 17.71
CA ILE A 176 3.54 -1.11 17.13
C ILE A 176 2.54 -1.25 18.27
N ARG A 177 1.42 -0.55 18.16
CA ARG A 177 0.28 -0.63 19.06
C ARG A 177 -0.91 -1.19 18.33
N VAL A 178 -1.57 -2.19 18.88
CA VAL A 178 -2.74 -2.82 18.28
C VAL A 178 -3.98 -2.46 19.06
N TYR A 179 -5.02 -2.02 18.35
CA TYR A 179 -6.26 -1.51 18.90
C TYR A 179 -7.46 -2.32 18.41
N ASP A 180 -8.44 -2.53 19.26
CA ASP A 180 -9.78 -2.97 18.86
C ASP A 180 -10.51 -1.80 18.18
N LEU A 181 -11.00 -1.99 16.97
CA LEU A 181 -11.69 -0.94 16.23
C LEU A 181 -12.99 -0.48 16.92
N ARG A 182 -13.63 -1.35 17.70
CA ARG A 182 -14.87 -1.03 18.41
C ARG A 182 -14.64 -0.22 19.69
N ASP A 183 -13.43 -0.33 20.27
CA ASP A 183 -13.14 0.24 21.60
C ASP A 183 -11.72 0.82 21.71
N TYR A 184 -11.24 1.43 20.61
CA TYR A 184 -9.89 2.01 20.55
C TYR A 184 -9.65 3.13 21.58
N THR A 185 -10.72 3.71 22.12
CA THR A 185 -10.63 4.76 23.16
C THR A 185 -10.07 4.25 24.48
N LYS A 186 -10.14 2.95 24.75
CA LYS A 186 -9.53 2.32 25.94
C LYS A 186 -8.01 2.18 25.84
N GLY A 187 -7.44 2.48 24.69
CA GLY A 187 -6.03 2.29 24.41
C GLY A 187 -5.72 0.96 23.70
N PRO A 188 -4.43 0.72 23.40
CA PRO A 188 -4.00 -0.50 22.74
C PRO A 188 -4.10 -1.70 23.69
N PHE A 189 -4.57 -2.84 23.16
CA PHE A 189 -4.56 -4.10 23.92
C PHE A 189 -3.22 -4.85 23.80
N ALA A 190 -2.41 -4.52 22.80
CA ALA A 190 -1.05 -5.03 22.63
C ALA A 190 -0.11 -3.90 22.21
N THR A 191 1.12 -3.97 22.70
CA THR A 191 2.20 -3.04 22.29
C THR A 191 3.47 -3.85 22.15
N TRP A 192 4.10 -3.76 20.99
CA TRP A 192 5.34 -4.44 20.68
C TRP A 192 6.44 -3.43 20.38
N THR A 193 7.63 -3.73 20.83
CA THR A 193 8.84 -3.02 20.44
C THR A 193 9.64 -3.91 19.50
N ILE A 194 10.04 -3.37 18.37
CA ILE A 194 10.81 -4.11 17.38
C ILE A 194 12.28 -3.89 17.67
N GLU A 195 12.98 -4.99 17.77
CA GLU A 195 14.43 -5.01 17.93
C GLU A 195 15.06 -5.76 16.76
N ASP A 196 16.08 -5.18 16.18
CA ASP A 196 16.91 -5.82 15.16
C ASP A 196 18.38 -5.71 15.57
N ALA A 197 19.02 -6.86 15.77
CA ALA A 197 20.41 -6.94 16.21
C ALA A 197 21.44 -6.31 15.24
N GLN A 198 21.03 -6.02 13.99
CA GLN A 198 21.88 -5.33 13.03
C GLN A 198 21.95 -3.82 13.29
N PHE A 199 21.02 -3.27 14.05
CA PHE A 199 20.95 -1.85 14.34
C PHE A 199 21.14 -1.57 15.82
N THR A 200 21.65 -0.39 16.12
CA THR A 200 21.71 0.08 17.51
C THR A 200 20.28 0.24 18.04
N PRO A 201 19.95 -0.18 19.26
CA PRO A 201 18.65 0.02 19.87
C PRO A 201 18.18 1.47 19.74
N GLY A 202 16.93 1.66 19.27
CA GLY A 202 16.34 2.98 19.01
C GLY A 202 16.85 3.70 17.76
N ARG A 203 17.62 3.03 16.90
CA ARG A 203 18.10 3.56 15.61
C ARG A 203 17.73 2.65 14.43
N LEU A 204 16.52 2.13 14.44
CA LEU A 204 15.99 1.40 13.30
C LEU A 204 15.78 2.34 12.08
N PRO A 205 15.81 1.80 10.85
CA PRO A 205 15.46 2.56 9.66
C PRO A 205 14.07 3.17 9.76
N GLU A 206 13.89 4.33 9.16
CA GLU A 206 12.57 4.97 9.15
C GLU A 206 11.56 4.11 8.38
N TRP A 207 10.38 3.91 8.97
CA TRP A 207 9.31 3.13 8.37
C TRP A 207 8.54 3.96 7.34
N THR A 208 8.31 3.39 6.17
CA THR A 208 7.56 4.05 5.08
C THR A 208 6.13 3.56 5.00
N SER A 209 5.85 2.29 5.28
CA SER A 209 4.49 1.75 5.41
C SER A 209 4.38 0.62 6.42
N LEU A 210 3.15 0.37 6.83
CA LEU A 210 2.72 -0.75 7.64
C LEU A 210 1.52 -1.39 6.94
N LYS A 211 1.53 -2.71 6.76
CA LYS A 211 0.45 -3.45 6.11
C LYS A 211 0.25 -4.80 6.79
N PHE A 212 -0.99 -5.25 6.92
CA PHE A 212 -1.26 -6.66 7.25
C PHE A 212 -1.13 -7.53 6.01
N SER A 213 -0.71 -8.78 6.19
CA SER A 213 -0.88 -9.80 5.16
C SER A 213 -2.36 -10.10 4.94
N PRO A 214 -2.79 -10.52 3.74
CA PRO A 214 -4.20 -10.79 3.46
C PRO A 214 -4.83 -11.89 4.32
N ASP A 215 -4.03 -12.76 4.95
CA ASP A 215 -4.50 -13.77 5.91
C ASP A 215 -4.50 -13.30 7.37
N GLY A 216 -4.04 -12.06 7.62
CA GLY A 216 -4.00 -11.44 8.94
C GLY A 216 -2.93 -11.98 9.90
N LYS A 217 -2.04 -12.87 9.44
CA LYS A 217 -1.06 -13.51 10.32
C LYS A 217 0.25 -12.77 10.44
N GLN A 218 0.54 -11.88 9.51
CA GLN A 218 1.80 -11.16 9.45
C GLN A 218 1.59 -9.67 9.30
N LEU A 219 2.54 -8.89 9.82
CA LEU A 219 2.67 -7.46 9.58
C LEU A 219 3.92 -7.24 8.73
N ILE A 220 3.77 -6.48 7.66
CA ILE A 220 4.81 -6.10 6.73
C ILE A 220 5.15 -4.64 6.95
N ILE A 221 6.41 -4.35 7.26
CA ILE A 221 6.91 -3.00 7.47
C ILE A 221 7.95 -2.70 6.41
N THR A 222 7.67 -1.73 5.57
CA THR A 222 8.67 -1.21 4.63
C THR A 222 9.48 -0.11 5.27
N THR A 223 10.73 0.00 4.90
CA THR A 223 11.65 0.98 5.47
C THR A 223 12.36 1.78 4.38
N THR A 224 13.00 2.88 4.78
CA THR A 224 13.87 3.66 3.89
C THR A 224 15.19 2.94 3.58
N ALA A 225 15.54 1.91 4.34
CA ALA A 225 16.71 1.07 4.09
C ALA A 225 16.37 -0.09 3.14
N ASP A 226 17.37 -0.89 2.82
CA ASP A 226 17.24 -2.06 1.94
C ASP A 226 16.66 -3.30 2.68
N ILE A 227 15.73 -3.07 3.59
CA ILE A 227 15.12 -4.08 4.47
C ILE A 227 13.62 -3.88 4.56
N ILE A 228 12.87 -4.99 4.43
CA ILE A 228 11.45 -5.08 4.75
C ILE A 228 11.30 -6.06 5.92
N TYR A 229 10.67 -5.64 7.00
CA TYR A 229 10.42 -6.49 8.16
C TYR A 229 9.12 -7.25 8.01
N ILE A 230 9.14 -8.53 8.36
CA ILE A 230 7.96 -9.39 8.48
C ILE A 230 7.84 -9.81 9.94
N LEU A 231 6.73 -9.44 10.55
CA LEU A 231 6.44 -9.74 11.95
C LEU A 231 5.25 -10.69 12.08
N ASP A 232 5.22 -11.46 13.16
CA ASP A 232 4.02 -12.14 13.60
C ASP A 232 2.97 -11.10 14.06
N ALA A 233 1.75 -11.18 13.54
CA ALA A 233 0.70 -10.20 13.85
C ALA A 233 0.00 -10.45 15.18
N PHE A 234 0.30 -11.55 15.89
CA PHE A 234 -0.28 -11.87 17.20
C PHE A 234 0.72 -11.62 18.33
N GLU A 235 1.99 -11.96 18.11
CA GLU A 235 3.03 -11.85 19.12
C GLU A 235 3.94 -10.63 18.92
N GLY A 236 3.91 -10.01 17.75
CA GLY A 236 4.80 -8.89 17.38
C GLY A 236 6.26 -9.30 17.20
N LYS A 237 6.54 -10.60 17.09
CA LYS A 237 7.89 -11.14 16.94
C LYS A 237 8.40 -10.95 15.52
N LEU A 238 9.65 -10.54 15.36
CA LEU A 238 10.32 -10.50 14.07
C LEU A 238 10.51 -11.94 13.53
N LEU A 239 9.87 -12.22 12.39
CA LEU A 239 9.95 -13.52 11.71
C LEU A 239 11.06 -13.53 10.67
N GLN A 240 11.08 -12.50 9.80
CA GLN A 240 12.00 -12.42 8.67
C GLN A 240 12.36 -10.97 8.36
N ARG A 241 13.51 -10.79 7.74
CA ARG A 241 13.93 -9.58 7.04
C ARG A 241 14.05 -9.92 5.56
N LEU A 242 13.28 -9.27 4.72
CA LEU A 242 13.45 -9.39 3.27
C LEU A 242 14.53 -8.42 2.85
N VAL A 243 15.59 -8.96 2.30
CA VAL A 243 16.79 -8.22 1.89
C VAL A 243 17.06 -8.42 0.39
N GLY A 244 18.05 -7.70 -0.14
CA GLY A 244 18.45 -7.83 -1.55
C GLY A 244 17.69 -6.91 -2.51
N HIS A 245 16.84 -6.01 -2.02
CA HIS A 245 16.29 -4.90 -2.81
C HIS A 245 17.07 -3.61 -2.49
N SER A 246 16.89 -2.61 -3.32
CA SER A 246 17.37 -1.27 -3.04
C SER A 246 16.18 -0.41 -2.58
N GLY A 247 16.21 -0.02 -1.31
CA GLY A 247 15.17 0.81 -0.69
C GLY A 247 15.03 2.19 -1.33
N THR A 248 14.14 3.01 -0.82
CA THR A 248 13.90 4.35 -1.35
C THR A 248 14.63 5.41 -0.52
N ASP A 249 15.29 6.38 -1.16
CA ASP A 249 15.90 7.52 -0.45
C ASP A 249 14.87 8.54 0.05
N ASN A 250 13.61 8.32 -0.25
CA ASN A 250 12.61 9.35 -0.06
C ASN A 250 11.80 9.09 1.22
N VAL A 251 12.12 9.84 2.26
CA VAL A 251 11.33 9.89 3.51
C VAL A 251 9.85 10.28 3.25
N ALA A 252 9.57 10.93 2.13
CA ALA A 252 8.20 11.21 1.68
C ALA A 252 7.53 10.02 0.99
N SER A 253 8.22 8.88 0.81
CA SER A 253 7.62 7.63 0.32
C SER A 253 6.47 7.21 1.23
N CYS A 254 5.41 6.73 0.62
CA CYS A 254 4.24 6.20 1.31
C CYS A 254 4.25 4.66 1.35
N GLY A 255 5.39 4.02 1.01
CA GLY A 255 5.52 2.56 1.03
C GLY A 255 4.66 1.83 0.01
N GLU A 256 4.33 2.48 -1.09
CA GLU A 256 3.56 1.89 -2.19
C GLU A 256 4.42 0.98 -3.08
N GLU A 257 5.72 0.93 -2.85
CA GLU A 257 6.69 0.10 -3.57
C GLU A 257 6.63 -1.39 -3.20
N VAL A 258 5.79 -1.76 -2.22
CA VAL A 258 5.68 -3.15 -1.74
C VAL A 258 4.23 -3.61 -1.70
N CYS A 259 3.97 -4.81 -2.20
CA CYS A 259 2.69 -5.48 -2.06
C CYS A 259 2.84 -6.95 -1.65
N VAL A 260 1.75 -7.51 -1.13
CA VAL A 260 1.62 -8.94 -0.78
C VAL A 260 0.60 -9.56 -1.72
N THR A 261 0.86 -10.78 -2.17
CA THR A 261 -0.09 -11.52 -3.00
C THR A 261 -1.33 -11.96 -2.19
N PRO A 262 -2.50 -12.14 -2.81
CA PRO A 262 -3.74 -12.46 -2.10
C PRO A 262 -3.71 -13.76 -1.29
N ASP A 263 -2.82 -14.70 -1.62
CA ASP A 263 -2.58 -15.93 -0.86
C ASP A 263 -1.68 -15.74 0.37
N ALA A 264 -1.25 -14.50 0.65
CA ALA A 264 -0.37 -14.12 1.75
C ALA A 264 1.01 -14.81 1.74
N ARG A 265 1.39 -15.41 0.61
CA ARG A 265 2.62 -16.20 0.49
C ARG A 265 3.80 -15.41 -0.07
N PHE A 266 3.55 -14.54 -1.02
CA PHE A 266 4.62 -13.84 -1.72
C PHE A 266 4.57 -12.35 -1.46
N VAL A 267 5.76 -11.76 -1.28
CA VAL A 267 5.95 -10.30 -1.25
C VAL A 267 6.65 -9.89 -2.53
N MET A 268 6.16 -8.82 -3.14
CA MET A 268 6.76 -8.21 -4.31
C MET A 268 7.18 -6.79 -3.97
N ALA A 269 8.39 -6.42 -4.31
CA ALA A 269 8.90 -5.07 -4.10
C ALA A 269 9.62 -4.53 -5.33
N GLY A 270 9.41 -3.24 -5.57
CA GLY A 270 10.20 -2.45 -6.49
C GLY A 270 11.52 -2.00 -5.87
N GLY A 271 12.44 -1.54 -6.68
CA GLY A 271 13.71 -1.00 -6.24
C GLY A 271 14.16 0.18 -7.11
N ARG A 272 15.19 0.91 -6.64
CA ARG A 272 15.79 2.03 -7.39
C ARG A 272 16.44 1.59 -8.69
N ASP A 273 16.84 0.33 -8.76
CA ASP A 273 17.50 -0.30 -9.90
C ASP A 273 16.53 -0.80 -10.98
N SER A 274 15.25 -0.40 -10.91
CA SER A 274 14.22 -0.76 -11.87
C SER A 274 13.99 -2.27 -12.00
N HIS A 275 14.20 -3.04 -10.93
CA HIS A 275 13.91 -4.47 -10.87
C HIS A 275 12.77 -4.75 -9.90
N LEU A 276 11.89 -5.66 -10.30
CA LEU A 276 10.84 -6.21 -9.44
C LEU A 276 11.38 -7.48 -8.78
N ARG A 277 11.41 -7.50 -7.46
CA ARG A 277 11.87 -8.62 -6.66
C ARG A 277 10.73 -9.33 -5.97
N ILE A 278 10.86 -10.64 -5.81
CA ILE A 278 9.81 -11.48 -5.26
C ILE A 278 10.41 -12.42 -4.20
N TRP A 279 9.81 -12.42 -3.00
CA TRP A 279 10.17 -13.30 -1.89
C TRP A 279 9.04 -14.26 -1.57
N ASP A 280 9.38 -15.47 -1.09
CA ASP A 280 8.44 -16.46 -0.57
C ASP A 280 8.52 -16.45 0.96
N LEU A 281 7.44 -16.07 1.62
CA LEU A 281 7.36 -15.97 3.09
C LEU A 281 7.30 -17.35 3.78
N ASN A 282 7.10 -18.43 3.03
CA ASN A 282 7.13 -19.77 3.59
C ASN A 282 8.53 -20.27 3.97
N GLN A 283 9.59 -19.50 3.69
CA GLN A 283 10.96 -19.81 4.13
C GLN A 283 11.18 -19.38 5.60
N ARG A 284 10.51 -20.04 6.54
CA ARG A 284 10.44 -19.60 7.95
C ARG A 284 11.73 -19.76 8.75
N ASP A 285 12.69 -20.55 8.28
CA ASP A 285 13.93 -20.83 9.02
C ASP A 285 15.07 -19.85 8.69
N ILE A 286 14.81 -18.85 7.85
CA ILE A 286 15.81 -17.89 7.38
C ILE A 286 15.39 -16.49 7.82
N LEU A 287 16.19 -15.87 8.69
CA LEU A 287 15.92 -14.50 9.12
C LEU A 287 16.13 -13.52 7.96
N ASP A 288 17.26 -13.62 7.23
CA ASP A 288 17.56 -12.80 6.05
C ASP A 288 17.11 -13.52 4.77
N ASN A 289 15.87 -13.29 4.38
CA ASN A 289 15.28 -13.92 3.21
C ASN A 289 15.66 -13.15 1.94
N GLN A 290 16.28 -13.86 0.98
CA GLN A 290 16.65 -13.33 -0.32
C GLN A 290 15.54 -13.52 -1.34
N PRO A 291 15.40 -12.64 -2.36
CA PRO A 291 14.41 -12.82 -3.40
C PRO A 291 14.70 -14.09 -4.21
N PHE A 292 13.69 -14.90 -4.45
CA PHE A 292 13.84 -16.07 -5.33
C PHE A 292 13.74 -15.69 -6.82
N ALA A 293 13.19 -14.51 -7.12
CA ALA A 293 13.11 -13.99 -8.47
C ALA A 293 13.41 -12.48 -8.49
N THR A 294 14.13 -12.07 -9.52
CA THR A 294 14.42 -10.67 -9.85
C THR A 294 14.08 -10.48 -11.32
N LEU A 295 13.03 -9.70 -11.60
CA LEU A 295 12.49 -9.50 -12.93
C LEU A 295 12.86 -8.10 -13.44
N PRO A 296 13.47 -7.97 -14.64
CA PRO A 296 13.72 -6.68 -15.24
C PRO A 296 12.39 -6.04 -15.67
N THR A 297 12.26 -4.74 -15.40
CA THR A 297 11.04 -4.01 -15.73
C THR A 297 11.25 -3.07 -16.92
N PRO A 298 10.18 -2.59 -17.56
CA PRO A 298 10.29 -1.62 -18.66
C PRO A 298 10.63 -0.21 -18.16
N HIS A 299 10.64 0.00 -16.83
CA HIS A 299 10.80 1.32 -16.23
C HIS A 299 12.22 1.85 -16.39
N LYS A 300 12.33 3.12 -16.77
CA LYS A 300 13.62 3.84 -16.91
C LYS A 300 14.15 4.35 -15.59
N THR A 301 13.29 4.48 -14.59
CA THR A 301 13.60 4.95 -13.24
C THR A 301 13.20 3.91 -12.22
N GLY A 302 13.61 4.09 -10.97
CA GLY A 302 13.22 3.20 -9.88
C GLY A 302 11.70 3.03 -9.76
N ILE A 303 11.26 1.83 -9.44
CA ILE A 303 9.85 1.49 -9.24
C ILE A 303 9.38 2.15 -7.95
N LYS A 304 8.33 2.95 -8.04
CA LYS A 304 7.74 3.66 -6.89
C LYS A 304 6.48 3.03 -6.34
N ILE A 305 5.81 2.23 -7.18
CA ILE A 305 4.58 1.54 -6.79
C ILE A 305 4.60 0.09 -7.27
N VAL A 306 4.11 -0.80 -6.44
CA VAL A 306 3.84 -2.20 -6.78
C VAL A 306 2.48 -2.58 -6.21
N GLY A 307 1.64 -3.18 -7.01
CA GLY A 307 0.33 -3.66 -6.59
C GLY A 307 0.04 -5.03 -7.16
N TYR A 308 -0.75 -5.82 -6.46
CA TYR A 308 -1.26 -7.08 -6.94
C TYR A 308 -2.79 -7.08 -6.93
N ASN A 309 -3.39 -7.58 -7.99
CA ASN A 309 -4.84 -7.62 -8.15
C ASN A 309 -5.44 -8.66 -7.17
N PRO A 310 -6.49 -8.31 -6.40
CA PRO A 310 -7.04 -9.20 -5.39
C PRO A 310 -7.74 -10.44 -5.95
N SER A 311 -8.18 -10.40 -7.20
CA SER A 311 -9.00 -11.46 -7.80
C SER A 311 -8.39 -12.14 -9.02
N ASN A 312 -7.40 -11.51 -9.64
CA ASN A 312 -6.78 -11.98 -10.88
C ASN A 312 -5.26 -12.05 -10.71
N ALA A 313 -4.60 -12.97 -11.43
CA ALA A 313 -3.15 -13.07 -11.43
C ALA A 313 -2.51 -11.94 -12.27
N VAL A 314 -2.69 -10.71 -11.82
CA VAL A 314 -2.17 -9.49 -12.44
C VAL A 314 -1.38 -8.72 -11.40
N ALA A 315 -0.11 -8.49 -11.64
CA ALA A 315 0.66 -7.52 -10.90
C ALA A 315 0.76 -6.21 -11.68
N ALA A 316 0.98 -5.11 -10.97
CA ALA A 316 1.19 -3.81 -11.55
C ALA A 316 2.43 -3.16 -10.93
N THR A 317 3.26 -2.56 -11.77
CA THR A 317 4.42 -1.77 -11.33
C THR A 317 4.38 -0.40 -11.98
N GLY A 318 4.82 0.62 -11.27
CA GLY A 318 4.83 1.97 -11.82
C GLY A 318 6.02 2.81 -11.36
N ALA A 319 6.43 3.66 -12.27
CA ALA A 319 7.41 4.72 -12.08
C ALA A 319 6.90 5.99 -12.78
N GLY A 320 7.39 6.37 -13.96
CA GLY A 320 6.78 7.35 -14.86
C GLY A 320 5.68 6.74 -15.73
N GLU A 321 5.71 5.44 -15.94
CA GLU A 321 4.71 4.64 -16.66
C GLU A 321 4.15 3.53 -15.77
N LEU A 322 2.94 3.06 -16.07
CA LEU A 322 2.32 1.88 -15.43
C LEU A 322 2.52 0.65 -16.32
N ALA A 323 2.98 -0.45 -15.74
CA ALA A 323 3.11 -1.73 -16.42
C ALA A 323 2.26 -2.81 -15.72
N PHE A 324 1.42 -3.50 -16.50
CA PHE A 324 0.71 -4.70 -16.04
C PHE A 324 1.50 -5.94 -16.41
N TRP A 325 1.55 -6.87 -15.47
CA TRP A 325 2.26 -8.14 -15.58
C TRP A 325 1.27 -9.29 -15.53
N LEU A 326 1.45 -10.24 -16.39
CA LEU A 326 0.69 -11.49 -16.42
C LEU A 326 1.65 -12.68 -16.33
N PRO A 327 1.28 -13.74 -15.63
CA PRO A 327 2.03 -14.98 -15.68
C PRO A 327 1.98 -15.56 -17.10
N SER A 328 3.13 -15.98 -17.61
CA SER A 328 3.18 -16.72 -18.88
C SER A 328 2.76 -18.15 -18.62
N LEU A 329 1.54 -18.49 -18.99
CA LEU A 329 1.10 -19.88 -19.02
C LEU A 329 1.74 -20.54 -20.25
N SER A 330 2.85 -21.26 -20.04
CA SER A 330 3.47 -22.10 -21.08
C SER A 330 2.60 -23.33 -21.35
#